data_f88a3b2652db4646c62a7909a875e7cd
#
_entry.id   f88a3b2652db4646c62a7909a875e7cd
#
_cell.length_a   1.000
_cell.length_b   1.000
_cell.length_c   1.000
_cell.angle_alpha   90.00
_cell.angle_beta   90.00
_cell.angle_gamma   90.00
#
_symmetry.space_group_name_H-M   'P 1'
#
loop_
_entity.id
_entity.type
_entity.pdbx_description
1 polymer ?
#
loop_
_entity_poly.entity_id
_entity_poly.type
_entity_poly.pdbx_seq_one_letter_code
_entity_poly.pdbx_strand_id
1 'polypeptide(L)'
;MKNNYKVYGYRWVVLATYMLVNLTMQMLWITYAPITSLAADFYGVSDLKIGLLSMSFMIAFIPLSIPVSWMIDRYGFRLAVGIGSVMMGAFGVLRGLAGANYGLVLASTIGIAAAQPFLLNTWTTVPAKWFPKDERATAVGLVTLANLVGTGLSMVLTPILVEDGMPIPQVQLLYGGISAVAAILFVVTARETPPTPPCEDGEEVRALMLDGLKHALTVKPFLYYVFVSFVGLGIFNGVTTWVENIIHPRGFTPTDAGTLGALMLVGGVLGAVIIPMFSDKTRKRQVFMLTSILLAIPGLIGLIYARSAWLLFVSAFEMGFFLVSVNPIGMQYASEVTQPTPEGTSNGLIQLFGQASVVFVYIMEAMKTADGSFTWSLLLAAALLVVCALLVTQMKDPLKSDC
;
A
#
# COMPACT_ATOMS: atom_id res chain seq x y z
N MET A 1 0.73 -23.36 -37.26
CA MET A 1 -0.66 -23.15 -36.81
C MET A 1 -0.82 -21.66 -36.57
N LYS A 2 -1.80 -20.97 -37.20
CA LYS A 2 -2.07 -19.58 -36.90
C LYS A 2 -2.66 -19.52 -35.51
N ASN A 3 -1.90 -19.03 -34.51
CA ASN A 3 -2.41 -18.78 -33.18
C ASN A 3 -3.48 -17.70 -33.30
N ASN A 4 -4.75 -18.08 -33.14
CA ASN A 4 -5.88 -17.15 -33.13
C ASN A 4 -5.89 -16.45 -31.76
N TYR A 5 -5.22 -15.31 -31.62
CA TYR A 5 -5.34 -14.45 -30.45
C TYR A 5 -6.67 -13.71 -30.49
N LYS A 6 -7.41 -13.70 -29.36
CA LYS A 6 -8.69 -12.99 -29.26
C LYS A 6 -8.82 -12.27 -27.95
N VAL A 7 -9.13 -10.99 -28.02
CA VAL A 7 -9.37 -10.14 -26.86
C VAL A 7 -10.87 -10.14 -26.54
N TYR A 8 -11.22 -10.58 -25.32
CA TYR A 8 -12.61 -10.67 -24.88
C TYR A 8 -12.99 -9.46 -24.01
N GLY A 9 -14.19 -8.89 -24.25
CA GLY A 9 -14.73 -7.81 -23.40
C GLY A 9 -14.93 -8.21 -21.93
N TYR A 10 -15.11 -9.51 -21.66
CA TYR A 10 -15.25 -10.05 -20.31
C TYR A 10 -14.05 -9.80 -19.40
N ARG A 11 -12.87 -9.50 -19.96
CA ARG A 11 -11.68 -9.09 -19.19
C ARG A 11 -11.97 -7.92 -18.24
N TRP A 12 -12.81 -6.97 -18.66
CA TRP A 12 -13.19 -5.83 -17.85
C TRP A 12 -14.08 -6.21 -16.66
N VAL A 13 -14.91 -7.25 -16.79
CA VAL A 13 -15.71 -7.78 -15.67
C VAL A 13 -14.79 -8.42 -14.63
N VAL A 14 -13.83 -9.23 -15.07
CA VAL A 14 -12.85 -9.86 -14.17
C VAL A 14 -12.01 -8.79 -13.48
N LEU A 15 -11.54 -7.79 -14.21
CA LEU A 15 -10.77 -6.68 -13.64
C LEU A 15 -11.60 -5.85 -12.66
N ALA A 16 -12.84 -5.48 -13.01
CA ALA A 16 -13.70 -4.66 -12.15
C ALA A 16 -14.02 -5.36 -10.82
N THR A 17 -14.34 -6.66 -10.85
CA THR A 17 -14.59 -7.42 -9.62
C THR A 17 -13.31 -7.62 -8.79
N TYR A 18 -12.15 -7.79 -9.43
CA TYR A 18 -10.86 -7.81 -8.76
C TYR A 18 -10.51 -6.44 -8.14
N MET A 19 -10.76 -5.35 -8.85
CA MET A 19 -10.61 -3.98 -8.32
C MET A 19 -11.51 -3.75 -7.10
N LEU A 20 -12.77 -4.21 -7.15
CA LEU A 20 -13.72 -4.05 -6.05
C LEU A 20 -13.26 -4.78 -4.79
N VAL A 21 -12.76 -6.01 -4.91
CA VAL A 21 -12.20 -6.78 -3.79
C VAL A 21 -10.97 -6.07 -3.20
N ASN A 22 -10.08 -5.55 -4.04
CA ASN A 22 -8.91 -4.79 -3.57
C ASN A 22 -9.31 -3.48 -2.89
N LEU A 23 -10.27 -2.74 -3.44
CA LEU A 23 -10.80 -1.51 -2.84
C LEU A 23 -11.34 -1.78 -1.43
N THR A 24 -12.18 -2.82 -1.28
CA THR A 24 -12.76 -3.15 0.03
C THR A 24 -11.74 -3.67 1.03
N MET A 25 -10.68 -4.36 0.58
CA MET A 25 -9.55 -4.75 1.42
C MET A 25 -8.88 -3.52 2.04
N GLN A 26 -8.62 -2.49 1.25
CA GLN A 26 -7.99 -1.26 1.74
C GLN A 26 -8.91 -0.48 2.68
N MET A 27 -10.22 -0.48 2.43
CA MET A 27 -11.18 0.10 3.38
C MET A 27 -11.10 -0.59 4.74
N LEU A 28 -11.06 -1.93 4.76
CA LEU A 28 -10.98 -2.71 6.01
C LEU A 28 -9.64 -2.53 6.73
N TRP A 29 -8.54 -2.33 5.99
CA TRP A 29 -7.21 -2.14 6.55
C TRP A 29 -7.09 -0.88 7.39
N ILE A 30 -7.51 0.27 6.86
CA ILE A 30 -7.19 1.58 7.44
C ILE A 30 -8.34 2.20 8.26
N THR A 31 -9.46 1.48 8.41
CA THR A 31 -10.69 1.99 9.03
C THR A 31 -10.48 2.69 10.38
N TYR A 32 -9.59 2.18 11.22
CA TYR A 32 -9.40 2.72 12.57
C TYR A 32 -8.45 3.92 12.65
N ALA A 33 -7.61 4.15 11.63
CA ALA A 33 -6.58 5.18 11.66
C ALA A 33 -7.14 6.62 11.89
N PRO A 34 -8.22 7.07 11.21
CA PRO A 34 -8.75 8.41 11.43
C PRO A 34 -9.59 8.56 12.70
N ILE A 35 -9.86 7.48 13.43
CA ILE A 35 -10.69 7.46 14.66
C ILE A 35 -9.99 6.73 15.81
N THR A 36 -8.67 6.74 15.85
CA THR A 36 -7.89 5.92 16.80
C THR A 36 -8.27 6.21 18.26
N SER A 37 -8.36 7.46 18.69
CA SER A 37 -8.72 7.84 20.05
C SER A 37 -10.16 7.46 20.39
N LEU A 38 -11.11 7.71 19.48
CA LEU A 38 -12.52 7.31 19.68
C LEU A 38 -12.67 5.79 19.79
N ALA A 39 -11.91 5.04 18.98
CA ALA A 39 -11.92 3.58 19.05
C ALA A 39 -11.24 3.07 20.32
N ALA A 40 -10.15 3.70 20.78
CA ALA A 40 -9.47 3.36 22.02
C ALA A 40 -10.41 3.52 23.23
N ASP A 41 -11.13 4.63 23.30
CA ASP A 41 -12.14 4.89 24.33
C ASP A 41 -13.30 3.89 24.25
N PHE A 42 -13.83 3.63 23.05
CA PHE A 42 -14.93 2.70 22.84
C PHE A 42 -14.61 1.26 23.29
N TYR A 43 -13.41 0.76 22.96
CA TYR A 43 -12.97 -0.59 23.30
C TYR A 43 -12.31 -0.67 24.69
N GLY A 44 -12.04 0.45 25.36
CA GLY A 44 -11.32 0.51 26.64
C GLY A 44 -9.88 0.01 26.54
N VAL A 45 -9.18 0.36 25.46
CA VAL A 45 -7.81 -0.09 25.17
C VAL A 45 -6.90 1.11 24.83
N SER A 46 -5.58 0.88 24.82
CA SER A 46 -4.62 1.92 24.40
C SER A 46 -4.64 2.16 22.89
N ASP A 47 -4.18 3.33 22.47
CA ASP A 47 -4.00 3.69 21.06
C ASP A 47 -3.12 2.66 20.31
N LEU A 48 -2.06 2.16 20.96
CA LEU A 48 -1.21 1.12 20.39
C LEU A 48 -2.01 -0.14 20.03
N LYS A 49 -2.98 -0.55 20.84
CA LYS A 49 -3.83 -1.69 20.53
C LYS A 49 -4.74 -1.40 19.32
N ILE A 50 -5.21 -0.18 19.15
CA ILE A 50 -5.94 0.21 17.94
C ILE A 50 -5.01 0.23 16.73
N GLY A 51 -3.82 0.82 16.84
CA GLY A 51 -2.80 0.79 15.77
C GLY A 51 -2.40 -0.63 15.38
N LEU A 52 -2.38 -1.58 16.33
CA LEU A 52 -2.10 -2.99 16.04
C LEU A 52 -3.10 -3.61 15.05
N LEU A 53 -4.33 -3.12 14.99
CA LEU A 53 -5.30 -3.57 13.99
C LEU A 53 -4.81 -3.30 12.56
N SER A 54 -4.26 -2.12 12.27
CA SER A 54 -3.65 -1.80 10.97
C SER A 54 -2.30 -2.50 10.78
N MET A 55 -1.47 -2.55 11.83
CA MET A 55 -0.14 -3.19 11.79
C MET A 55 -0.22 -4.70 11.52
N SER A 56 -1.30 -5.36 11.95
CA SER A 56 -1.50 -6.81 11.77
C SER A 56 -1.47 -7.21 10.29
N PHE A 57 -1.89 -6.33 9.38
CA PHE A 57 -1.82 -6.59 7.93
C PHE A 57 -0.38 -6.69 7.44
N MET A 58 0.48 -5.77 7.86
CA MET A 58 1.90 -5.79 7.48
C MET A 58 2.61 -6.98 8.11
N ILE A 59 2.31 -7.28 9.39
CA ILE A 59 2.91 -8.40 10.12
C ILE A 59 2.51 -9.74 9.48
N ALA A 60 1.22 -9.92 9.18
CA ALA A 60 0.72 -11.16 8.57
C ALA A 60 1.21 -11.36 7.13
N PHE A 61 1.41 -10.26 6.39
CA PHE A 61 1.88 -10.33 5.00
C PHE A 61 3.25 -11.01 4.88
N ILE A 62 4.18 -10.71 5.78
CA ILE A 62 5.57 -11.19 5.70
C ILE A 62 5.64 -12.73 5.64
N PRO A 63 5.11 -13.48 6.63
CA PRO A 63 5.19 -14.94 6.61
C PRO A 63 4.25 -15.59 5.57
N LEU A 64 3.13 -14.95 5.23
CA LEU A 64 2.11 -15.53 4.36
C LEU A 64 2.35 -15.25 2.88
N SER A 65 3.13 -14.24 2.52
CA SER A 65 3.36 -13.86 1.12
C SER A 65 3.97 -15.01 0.31
N ILE A 66 4.97 -15.71 0.84
CA ILE A 66 5.65 -16.82 0.13
C ILE A 66 4.71 -18.02 -0.10
N PRO A 67 4.05 -18.60 0.93
CA PRO A 67 3.15 -19.73 0.71
C PRO A 67 1.95 -19.37 -0.16
N VAL A 68 1.45 -18.14 -0.06
CA VAL A 68 0.35 -17.67 -0.92
C VAL A 68 0.81 -17.51 -2.37
N SER A 69 2.00 -16.98 -2.63
CA SER A 69 2.56 -16.90 -3.99
C SER A 69 2.72 -18.31 -4.60
N TRP A 70 3.22 -19.27 -3.82
CA TRP A 70 3.27 -20.66 -4.27
C TRP A 70 1.89 -21.23 -4.62
N MET A 71 0.87 -20.91 -3.83
CA MET A 71 -0.50 -21.34 -4.09
C MET A 71 -1.07 -20.70 -5.37
N ILE A 72 -0.78 -19.41 -5.61
CA ILE A 72 -1.18 -18.70 -6.85
C ILE A 72 -0.55 -19.37 -8.07
N ASP A 73 0.74 -19.69 -8.00
CA ASP A 73 1.47 -20.35 -9.11
C ASP A 73 0.92 -21.74 -9.40
N ARG A 74 0.55 -22.49 -8.36
CA ARG A 74 0.09 -23.89 -8.52
C ARG A 74 -1.37 -24.01 -8.90
N TYR A 75 -2.25 -23.21 -8.32
CA TYR A 75 -3.70 -23.35 -8.43
C TYR A 75 -4.38 -22.22 -9.19
N GLY A 76 -3.63 -21.18 -9.54
CA GLY A 76 -4.11 -20.02 -10.26
C GLY A 76 -4.67 -18.92 -9.37
N PHE A 77 -4.84 -17.73 -9.97
CA PHE A 77 -5.28 -16.56 -9.23
C PHE A 77 -6.76 -16.62 -8.83
N ARG A 78 -7.62 -17.24 -9.65
CA ARG A 78 -9.05 -17.35 -9.37
C ARG A 78 -9.33 -18.02 -8.03
N LEU A 79 -8.67 -19.15 -7.79
CA LEU A 79 -8.83 -19.88 -6.52
C LEU A 79 -8.21 -19.09 -5.37
N ALA A 80 -7.00 -18.58 -5.55
CA ALA A 80 -6.29 -17.83 -4.52
C ALA A 80 -7.06 -16.58 -4.10
N VAL A 81 -7.40 -15.69 -5.03
CA VAL A 81 -8.19 -14.49 -4.75
C VAL A 81 -9.59 -14.84 -4.25
N GLY A 82 -10.19 -15.91 -4.75
CA GLY A 82 -11.46 -16.43 -4.24
C GLY A 82 -11.41 -16.76 -2.75
N ILE A 83 -10.39 -17.51 -2.32
CA ILE A 83 -10.16 -17.82 -0.90
C ILE A 83 -9.92 -16.53 -0.11
N GLY A 84 -9.00 -15.67 -0.56
CA GLY A 84 -8.70 -14.40 0.11
C GLY A 84 -9.93 -13.50 0.24
N SER A 85 -10.73 -13.35 -0.82
CA SER A 85 -11.93 -12.52 -0.79
C SER A 85 -13.02 -13.06 0.13
N VAL A 86 -13.24 -14.39 0.15
CA VAL A 86 -14.20 -15.02 1.07
C VAL A 86 -13.73 -14.86 2.52
N MET A 87 -12.44 -15.08 2.81
CA MET A 87 -11.88 -14.81 4.14
C MET A 87 -12.08 -13.36 4.54
N MET A 88 -11.74 -12.41 3.67
CA MET A 88 -11.91 -10.98 3.91
C MET A 88 -13.38 -10.63 4.22
N GLY A 89 -14.34 -11.11 3.43
CA GLY A 89 -15.76 -10.86 3.63
C GLY A 89 -16.26 -11.47 4.95
N ALA A 90 -15.95 -12.74 5.21
CA ALA A 90 -16.37 -13.44 6.42
C ALA A 90 -15.82 -12.79 7.70
N PHE A 91 -14.51 -12.54 7.75
CA PHE A 91 -13.89 -11.89 8.90
C PHE A 91 -14.24 -10.40 8.99
N GLY A 92 -14.51 -9.73 7.87
CA GLY A 92 -15.00 -8.35 7.84
C GLY A 92 -16.39 -8.23 8.52
N VAL A 93 -17.31 -9.12 8.18
CA VAL A 93 -18.62 -9.20 8.87
C VAL A 93 -18.46 -9.57 10.33
N LEU A 94 -17.64 -10.58 10.64
CA LEU A 94 -17.38 -11.01 12.03
C LEU A 94 -16.80 -9.86 12.86
N ARG A 95 -15.92 -9.04 12.31
CA ARG A 95 -15.37 -7.85 12.97
C ARG A 95 -16.47 -6.86 13.36
N GLY A 96 -17.46 -6.63 12.49
CA GLY A 96 -18.62 -5.78 12.82
C GLY A 96 -19.54 -6.39 13.87
N LEU A 97 -19.73 -7.71 13.86
CA LEU A 97 -20.53 -8.44 14.84
C LEU A 97 -19.85 -8.59 16.20
N ALA A 98 -18.55 -8.36 16.29
CA ALA A 98 -17.78 -8.45 17.54
C ALA A 98 -18.21 -7.41 18.60
N GLY A 99 -18.96 -6.38 18.23
CA GLY A 99 -19.43 -5.33 19.14
C GLY A 99 -18.27 -4.63 19.83
N ALA A 100 -18.32 -4.53 21.16
CA ALA A 100 -17.27 -3.92 21.98
C ALA A 100 -16.14 -4.90 22.39
N ASN A 101 -16.17 -6.14 21.91
CA ASN A 101 -15.14 -7.13 22.27
C ASN A 101 -13.89 -6.96 21.43
N TYR A 102 -12.89 -6.24 21.95
CA TYR A 102 -11.62 -6.00 21.27
C TYR A 102 -10.90 -7.30 20.87
N GLY A 103 -10.95 -8.36 21.67
CA GLY A 103 -10.32 -9.64 21.36
C GLY A 103 -10.88 -10.27 20.08
N LEU A 104 -12.20 -10.24 19.88
CA LEU A 104 -12.85 -10.71 18.66
C LEU A 104 -12.58 -9.77 17.48
N VAL A 105 -12.51 -8.45 17.69
CA VAL A 105 -12.12 -7.48 16.67
C VAL A 105 -10.70 -7.76 16.19
N LEU A 106 -9.74 -7.97 17.10
CA LEU A 106 -8.36 -8.30 16.77
C LEU A 106 -8.25 -9.63 15.99
N ALA A 107 -8.90 -10.69 16.50
CA ALA A 107 -8.89 -11.99 15.84
C ALA A 107 -9.47 -11.93 14.42
N SER A 108 -10.60 -11.22 14.25
CA SER A 108 -11.21 -11.00 12.94
C SER A 108 -10.30 -10.17 12.04
N THR A 109 -9.65 -9.14 12.57
CA THR A 109 -8.70 -8.32 11.81
C THR A 109 -7.49 -9.13 11.35
N ILE A 110 -6.96 -10.03 12.19
CA ILE A 110 -5.89 -10.96 11.78
C ILE A 110 -6.37 -11.87 10.65
N GLY A 111 -7.62 -12.33 10.69
CA GLY A 111 -8.23 -13.12 9.59
C GLY A 111 -8.32 -12.33 8.29
N ILE A 112 -8.71 -11.04 8.34
CA ILE A 112 -8.70 -10.14 7.17
C ILE A 112 -7.25 -9.92 6.69
N ALA A 113 -6.32 -9.67 7.61
CA ALA A 113 -4.92 -9.46 7.30
C ALA A 113 -4.28 -10.67 6.59
N ALA A 114 -4.64 -11.89 7.02
CA ALA A 114 -4.19 -13.13 6.36
C ALA A 114 -4.75 -13.28 4.93
N ALA A 115 -5.85 -12.62 4.60
CA ALA A 115 -6.40 -12.59 3.24
C ALA A 115 -5.64 -11.64 2.29
N GLN A 116 -4.95 -10.64 2.81
CA GLN A 116 -4.29 -9.59 2.00
C GLN A 116 -3.26 -10.13 0.99
N PRO A 117 -2.36 -11.06 1.33
CA PRO A 117 -1.38 -11.59 0.36
C PRO A 117 -2.02 -12.24 -0.87
N PHE A 118 -3.20 -12.86 -0.74
CA PHE A 118 -3.93 -13.47 -1.86
C PHE A 118 -4.35 -12.45 -2.92
N LEU A 119 -4.60 -11.21 -2.50
CA LEU A 119 -4.99 -10.13 -3.37
C LEU A 119 -3.77 -9.38 -3.91
N LEU A 120 -2.83 -9.03 -3.04
CA LEU A 120 -1.68 -8.22 -3.45
C LEU A 120 -0.68 -8.99 -4.33
N ASN A 121 -0.45 -10.28 -4.07
CA ASN A 121 0.50 -11.08 -4.88
C ASN A 121 -0.06 -11.43 -6.27
N THR A 122 -1.36 -11.21 -6.53
CA THR A 122 -2.00 -11.42 -7.85
C THR A 122 -2.11 -10.14 -8.69
N TRP A 123 -1.58 -9.04 -8.22
CA TRP A 123 -1.73 -7.70 -8.79
C TRP A 123 -1.38 -7.61 -10.28
N THR A 124 -0.30 -8.25 -10.69
CA THR A 124 0.14 -8.31 -12.09
C THR A 124 -0.37 -9.57 -12.80
N THR A 125 -0.71 -10.63 -12.07
CA THR A 125 -1.14 -11.91 -12.63
C THR A 125 -2.47 -11.79 -13.37
N VAL A 126 -3.45 -11.07 -12.79
CA VAL A 126 -4.77 -10.87 -13.43
C VAL A 126 -4.64 -10.11 -14.76
N PRO A 127 -3.95 -8.94 -14.81
CA PRO A 127 -3.67 -8.27 -16.06
C PRO A 127 -2.89 -9.12 -17.07
N ALA A 128 -1.89 -9.87 -16.63
CA ALA A 128 -1.06 -10.71 -17.51
C ALA A 128 -1.87 -11.79 -18.23
N LYS A 129 -2.86 -12.39 -17.57
CA LYS A 129 -3.68 -13.47 -18.15
C LYS A 129 -4.82 -12.98 -19.04
N TRP A 130 -5.38 -11.79 -18.75
CA TRP A 130 -6.59 -11.32 -19.42
C TRP A 130 -6.36 -10.20 -20.43
N PHE A 131 -5.25 -9.48 -20.35
CA PHE A 131 -5.00 -8.29 -21.17
C PHE A 131 -3.83 -8.50 -22.13
N PRO A 132 -3.90 -7.94 -23.37
CA PRO A 132 -2.78 -7.89 -24.27
C PRO A 132 -1.64 -7.04 -23.68
N LYS A 133 -0.42 -7.25 -24.15
CA LYS A 133 0.80 -6.65 -23.56
C LYS A 133 0.75 -5.13 -23.45
N ASP A 134 0.18 -4.46 -24.46
CA ASP A 134 0.02 -3.01 -24.53
C ASP A 134 -0.99 -2.42 -23.56
N GLU A 135 -1.94 -3.22 -23.02
CA GLU A 135 -2.96 -2.78 -22.06
C GLU A 135 -2.68 -3.24 -20.62
N ARG A 136 -1.70 -4.11 -20.37
CA ARG A 136 -1.40 -4.65 -19.03
C ARG A 136 -1.06 -3.57 -18.02
N ALA A 137 -0.24 -2.59 -18.42
CA ALA A 137 0.14 -1.47 -17.55
C ALA A 137 -1.09 -0.64 -17.13
N THR A 138 -2.03 -0.41 -18.04
CA THR A 138 -3.29 0.28 -17.73
C THR A 138 -4.14 -0.52 -16.74
N ALA A 139 -4.25 -1.83 -16.93
CA ALA A 139 -5.01 -2.68 -16.01
C ALA A 139 -4.38 -2.72 -14.60
N VAL A 140 -3.06 -2.81 -14.48
CA VAL A 140 -2.32 -2.70 -13.21
C VAL A 140 -2.56 -1.33 -12.56
N GLY A 141 -2.50 -0.25 -13.36
CA GLY A 141 -2.77 1.11 -12.88
C GLY A 141 -4.19 1.27 -12.31
N LEU A 142 -5.20 0.66 -12.95
CA LEU A 142 -6.58 0.68 -12.45
C LEU A 142 -6.72 -0.08 -11.11
N VAL A 143 -6.06 -1.21 -10.94
CA VAL A 143 -6.03 -1.92 -9.64
C VAL A 143 -5.37 -1.06 -8.57
N THR A 144 -4.25 -0.41 -8.90
CA THR A 144 -3.57 0.53 -8.00
C THR A 144 -4.50 1.67 -7.58
N LEU A 145 -5.20 2.25 -8.55
CA LEU A 145 -6.19 3.30 -8.30
C LEU A 145 -7.31 2.82 -7.37
N ALA A 146 -7.84 1.60 -7.59
CA ALA A 146 -8.86 1.03 -6.72
C ALA A 146 -8.39 0.88 -5.26
N ASN A 147 -7.14 0.47 -5.03
CA ASN A 147 -6.55 0.41 -3.69
C ASN A 147 -6.49 1.80 -3.04
N LEU A 148 -6.00 2.79 -3.76
CA LEU A 148 -5.89 4.17 -3.24
C LEU A 148 -7.27 4.79 -2.96
N VAL A 149 -8.23 4.55 -3.85
CA VAL A 149 -9.63 4.97 -3.64
C VAL A 149 -10.22 4.29 -2.41
N GLY A 150 -10.00 2.99 -2.21
CA GLY A 150 -10.46 2.26 -1.02
C GLY A 150 -9.89 2.84 0.28
N THR A 151 -8.59 3.12 0.30
CA THR A 151 -7.92 3.78 1.44
C THR A 151 -8.50 5.17 1.69
N GLY A 152 -8.63 5.99 0.64
CA GLY A 152 -9.18 7.35 0.75
C GLY A 152 -10.65 7.36 1.21
N LEU A 153 -11.48 6.47 0.67
CA LEU A 153 -12.88 6.33 1.11
C LEU A 153 -12.96 5.98 2.60
N SER A 154 -12.16 5.04 3.07
CA SER A 154 -12.18 4.69 4.49
C SER A 154 -11.70 5.83 5.38
N MET A 155 -10.65 6.55 4.97
CA MET A 155 -10.14 7.71 5.70
C MET A 155 -11.19 8.82 5.86
N VAL A 156 -11.97 9.10 4.81
CA VAL A 156 -12.97 10.18 4.83
C VAL A 156 -14.28 9.72 5.44
N LEU A 157 -14.82 8.57 5.01
CA LEU A 157 -16.15 8.15 5.40
C LEU A 157 -16.22 7.67 6.85
N THR A 158 -15.16 7.03 7.36
CA THR A 158 -15.19 6.47 8.72
C THR A 158 -15.40 7.54 9.79
N PRO A 159 -14.62 8.64 9.87
CA PRO A 159 -14.85 9.66 10.87
C PRO A 159 -16.18 10.37 10.68
N ILE A 160 -16.61 10.65 9.44
CA ILE A 160 -17.90 11.27 9.16
C ILE A 160 -19.05 10.40 9.72
N LEU A 161 -19.06 9.10 9.41
CA LEU A 161 -20.10 8.20 9.89
C LEU A 161 -20.13 8.10 11.42
N VAL A 162 -18.95 8.09 12.07
CA VAL A 162 -18.86 8.00 13.54
C VAL A 162 -19.27 9.34 14.19
N GLU A 163 -18.86 10.48 13.65
CA GLU A 163 -19.25 11.79 14.15
C GLU A 163 -20.75 12.07 13.94
N ASP A 164 -21.36 11.54 12.87
CA ASP A 164 -22.80 11.57 12.62
C ASP A 164 -23.60 10.61 13.55
N GLY A 165 -22.92 9.92 14.48
CA GLY A 165 -23.52 9.10 15.52
C GLY A 165 -23.67 7.61 15.16
N MET A 166 -23.10 7.13 14.05
CA MET A 166 -23.10 5.69 13.75
C MET A 166 -22.10 4.97 14.69
N PRO A 167 -22.53 3.98 15.46
CA PRO A 167 -21.62 3.22 16.33
C PRO A 167 -20.50 2.54 15.53
N ILE A 168 -19.28 2.52 16.07
CA ILE A 168 -18.10 1.91 15.42
C ILE A 168 -18.37 0.48 14.92
N PRO A 169 -19.03 -0.43 15.68
CA PRO A 169 -19.35 -1.76 15.19
C PRO A 169 -20.26 -1.77 13.95
N GLN A 170 -21.17 -0.81 13.83
CA GLN A 170 -22.04 -0.69 12.64
C GLN A 170 -21.26 -0.24 11.40
N VAL A 171 -20.31 0.69 11.55
CA VAL A 171 -19.38 1.07 10.46
C VAL A 171 -18.58 -0.15 10.00
N GLN A 172 -18.06 -0.95 10.96
CA GLN A 172 -17.32 -2.18 10.64
C GLN A 172 -18.22 -3.21 9.93
N LEU A 173 -19.48 -3.36 10.36
CA LEU A 173 -20.44 -4.27 9.73
C LEU A 173 -20.81 -3.81 8.33
N LEU A 174 -20.98 -2.51 8.10
CA LEU A 174 -21.21 -1.93 6.78
C LEU A 174 -20.07 -2.27 5.82
N TYR A 175 -18.82 -2.02 6.22
CA TYR A 175 -17.64 -2.32 5.39
C TYR A 175 -17.44 -3.82 5.19
N GLY A 176 -17.67 -4.62 6.24
CA GLY A 176 -17.67 -6.08 6.16
C GLY A 176 -18.73 -6.61 5.20
N GLY A 177 -19.94 -6.05 5.23
CA GLY A 177 -21.03 -6.38 4.31
C GLY A 177 -20.69 -6.06 2.86
N ILE A 178 -20.15 -4.86 2.60
CA ILE A 178 -19.68 -4.47 1.25
C ILE A 178 -18.59 -5.43 0.77
N SER A 179 -17.66 -5.80 1.64
CA SER A 179 -16.58 -6.74 1.32
C SER A 179 -17.11 -8.15 1.03
N ALA A 180 -18.13 -8.62 1.77
CA ALA A 180 -18.77 -9.90 1.51
C ALA A 180 -19.49 -9.91 0.15
N VAL A 181 -20.17 -8.83 -0.21
CA VAL A 181 -20.78 -8.68 -1.55
C VAL A 181 -19.70 -8.68 -2.63
N ALA A 182 -18.60 -7.94 -2.43
CA ALA A 182 -17.47 -7.93 -3.36
C ALA A 182 -16.88 -9.35 -3.56
N ALA A 183 -16.74 -10.11 -2.46
CA ALA A 183 -16.27 -11.50 -2.50
C ALA A 183 -17.21 -12.40 -3.31
N ILE A 184 -18.52 -12.32 -3.09
CA ILE A 184 -19.51 -13.09 -3.83
C ILE A 184 -19.46 -12.73 -5.33
N LEU A 185 -19.40 -11.44 -5.66
CA LEU A 185 -19.31 -10.98 -7.04
C LEU A 185 -18.05 -11.54 -7.72
N PHE A 186 -16.89 -11.48 -7.04
CA PHE A 186 -15.65 -12.04 -7.58
C PHE A 186 -15.76 -13.55 -7.79
N VAL A 187 -16.19 -14.33 -6.79
CA VAL A 187 -16.27 -15.81 -6.87
C VAL A 187 -17.19 -16.25 -8.01
N VAL A 188 -18.31 -15.54 -8.22
CA VAL A 188 -19.30 -15.88 -9.27
C VAL A 188 -18.79 -15.48 -10.65
N THR A 189 -18.14 -14.32 -10.80
CA THR A 189 -17.78 -13.78 -12.12
C THR A 189 -16.34 -14.08 -12.55
N ALA A 190 -15.41 -14.28 -11.62
CA ALA A 190 -14.01 -14.47 -11.99
C ALA A 190 -13.79 -15.80 -12.72
N ARG A 191 -12.98 -15.73 -13.78
CA ARG A 191 -12.51 -16.89 -14.54
C ARG A 191 -10.99 -16.85 -14.57
N GLU A 192 -10.35 -18.03 -14.57
CA GLU A 192 -8.90 -18.13 -14.49
C GLU A 192 -8.20 -17.61 -15.75
N THR A 193 -8.72 -17.98 -16.93
CA THR A 193 -8.18 -17.58 -18.23
C THR A 193 -9.29 -17.36 -19.23
N PRO A 194 -9.07 -16.51 -20.25
CA PRO A 194 -9.99 -16.45 -21.39
C PRO A 194 -9.94 -17.76 -22.20
N PRO A 195 -10.97 -18.06 -22.99
CA PRO A 195 -11.03 -19.26 -23.85
C PRO A 195 -9.86 -19.36 -24.87
N THR A 196 -9.36 -18.22 -25.33
CA THR A 196 -8.13 -18.13 -26.15
C THR A 196 -7.24 -17.04 -25.57
N PRO A 197 -5.90 -17.21 -25.56
CA PRO A 197 -4.95 -16.23 -25.05
C PRO A 197 -5.12 -14.87 -25.77
N PRO A 198 -4.92 -13.74 -25.06
CA PRO A 198 -5.01 -12.42 -25.67
C PRO A 198 -3.77 -12.04 -26.50
N CYS A 199 -2.64 -12.70 -26.29
CA CYS A 199 -1.39 -12.52 -27.02
C CYS A 199 -0.51 -13.77 -26.88
N GLU A 200 0.59 -13.81 -27.64
CA GLU A 200 1.63 -14.85 -27.49
C GLU A 200 2.25 -14.76 -26.09
N ASP A 201 2.19 -15.88 -25.36
CA ASP A 201 2.88 -16.01 -24.09
C ASP A 201 4.38 -15.91 -24.39
N GLY A 202 4.99 -14.78 -24.01
CA GLY A 202 6.43 -14.72 -23.93
C GLY A 202 6.86 -15.78 -22.92
N GLU A 203 7.90 -16.54 -23.21
CA GLU A 203 8.53 -17.39 -22.20
C GLU A 203 8.80 -16.51 -21.00
N GLU A 204 7.98 -16.67 -19.94
CA GLU A 204 8.37 -16.21 -18.63
C GLU A 204 9.63 -16.98 -18.30
N VAL A 205 10.77 -16.35 -18.49
CA VAL A 205 12.03 -16.87 -17.97
C VAL A 205 11.84 -16.88 -16.45
N ARG A 206 11.32 -17.97 -15.92
CA ARG A 206 11.38 -18.33 -14.51
C ARG A 206 12.84 -18.61 -14.19
N ALA A 207 13.67 -17.57 -14.25
CA ALA A 207 15.04 -17.63 -13.80
C ALA A 207 15.00 -18.04 -12.32
N LEU A 208 15.86 -18.96 -11.96
CA LEU A 208 16.08 -19.48 -10.63
C LEU A 208 16.02 -18.31 -9.61
N MET A 209 14.87 -18.16 -8.95
CA MET A 209 14.58 -17.06 -8.00
C MET A 209 15.70 -16.85 -6.98
N LEU A 210 16.36 -17.94 -6.57
CA LEU A 210 17.41 -17.91 -5.55
C LEU A 210 18.72 -17.27 -6.03
N ASP A 211 19.10 -17.46 -7.28
CA ASP A 211 20.35 -16.87 -7.81
C ASP A 211 20.17 -15.40 -8.14
N GLY A 212 18.99 -15.01 -8.67
CA GLY A 212 18.62 -13.62 -8.84
C GLY A 212 18.53 -12.86 -7.51
N LEU A 213 17.99 -13.50 -6.47
CA LEU A 213 17.92 -12.98 -5.12
C LEU A 213 19.33 -12.72 -4.55
N LYS A 214 20.22 -13.71 -4.63
CA LYS A 214 21.61 -13.57 -4.18
C LYS A 214 22.33 -12.46 -4.93
N HIS A 215 22.18 -12.39 -6.25
CA HIS A 215 22.79 -11.34 -7.06
C HIS A 215 22.28 -9.96 -6.64
N ALA A 216 20.97 -9.73 -6.58
CA ALA A 216 20.39 -8.44 -6.19
C ALA A 216 20.92 -7.96 -4.84
N LEU A 217 21.05 -8.85 -3.85
CA LEU A 217 21.58 -8.53 -2.52
C LEU A 217 23.09 -8.20 -2.50
N THR A 218 23.85 -8.42 -3.59
CA THR A 218 25.26 -8.00 -3.72
C THR A 218 25.40 -6.62 -4.37
N VAL A 219 24.35 -6.11 -5.02
CA VAL A 219 24.38 -4.84 -5.75
C VAL A 219 24.19 -3.66 -4.78
N LYS A 220 25.25 -2.96 -4.44
CA LYS A 220 25.21 -1.84 -3.48
C LYS A 220 24.17 -0.76 -3.80
N PRO A 221 24.03 -0.25 -5.05
CA PRO A 221 23.01 0.75 -5.38
C PRO A 221 21.59 0.24 -5.13
N PHE A 222 21.33 -1.06 -5.35
CA PHE A 222 20.06 -1.69 -5.03
C PHE A 222 19.80 -1.69 -3.53
N LEU A 223 20.78 -2.06 -2.71
CA LEU A 223 20.65 -2.04 -1.24
C LEU A 223 20.39 -0.62 -0.70
N TYR A 224 21.01 0.40 -1.28
CA TYR A 224 20.71 1.79 -0.93
C TYR A 224 19.25 2.12 -1.23
N TYR A 225 18.75 1.72 -2.40
CA TYR A 225 17.34 1.95 -2.71
C TYR A 225 16.39 1.14 -1.83
N VAL A 226 16.70 -0.12 -1.52
CA VAL A 226 15.91 -0.93 -0.57
C VAL A 226 15.78 -0.21 0.77
N PHE A 227 16.87 0.36 1.29
CA PHE A 227 16.82 1.15 2.51
C PHE A 227 15.97 2.42 2.35
N VAL A 228 16.13 3.16 1.25
CA VAL A 228 15.31 4.36 0.94
C VAL A 228 13.83 4.00 0.87
N SER A 229 13.48 2.90 0.20
CA SER A 229 12.11 2.39 0.10
C SER A 229 11.56 1.96 1.47
N PHE A 230 12.36 1.26 2.26
CA PHE A 230 11.99 0.84 3.62
C PHE A 230 11.68 2.05 4.52
N VAL A 231 12.52 3.08 4.51
CA VAL A 231 12.30 4.32 5.26
C VAL A 231 11.08 5.07 4.73
N GLY A 232 10.98 5.26 3.40
CA GLY A 232 9.89 6.00 2.77
C GLY A 232 8.53 5.37 3.02
N LEU A 233 8.42 4.05 2.84
CA LEU A 233 7.20 3.29 3.14
C LEU A 233 6.90 3.28 4.63
N GLY A 234 7.92 3.19 5.49
CA GLY A 234 7.78 3.25 6.93
C GLY A 234 7.20 4.58 7.41
N ILE A 235 7.70 5.69 6.88
CA ILE A 235 7.17 7.03 7.18
C ILE A 235 5.72 7.16 6.69
N PHE A 236 5.45 6.76 5.44
CA PHE A 236 4.11 6.81 4.87
C PHE A 236 3.12 5.99 5.70
N ASN A 237 3.44 4.73 5.99
CA ASN A 237 2.59 3.84 6.77
C ASN A 237 2.43 4.31 8.22
N GLY A 238 3.50 4.84 8.83
CA GLY A 238 3.46 5.39 10.17
C GLY A 238 2.56 6.62 10.27
N VAL A 239 2.72 7.60 9.38
CA VAL A 239 1.87 8.79 9.34
C VAL A 239 0.41 8.41 9.02
N THR A 240 0.19 7.48 8.09
CA THR A 240 -1.16 7.01 7.74
C THR A 240 -1.84 6.29 8.92
N THR A 241 -1.11 5.45 9.65
CA THR A 241 -1.65 4.70 10.79
C THR A 241 -1.96 5.61 11.98
N TRP A 242 -1.09 6.56 12.27
CA TRP A 242 -1.21 7.47 13.43
C TRP A 242 -1.77 8.84 13.05
N VAL A 243 -2.44 8.96 11.89
CA VAL A 243 -2.88 10.25 11.35
C VAL A 243 -3.70 11.08 12.34
N GLU A 244 -4.62 10.46 13.05
CA GLU A 244 -5.45 11.12 14.06
C GLU A 244 -4.62 11.47 15.29
N ASN A 245 -3.84 10.54 15.83
CA ASN A 245 -3.02 10.77 17.02
C ASN A 245 -1.93 11.84 16.82
N ILE A 246 -1.43 12.02 15.58
CA ILE A 246 -0.46 13.08 15.26
C ILE A 246 -1.08 14.48 15.42
N ILE A 247 -2.37 14.66 15.07
CA ILE A 247 -2.99 15.98 15.04
C ILE A 247 -3.92 16.25 16.23
N HIS A 248 -4.46 15.22 16.87
CA HIS A 248 -5.39 15.30 17.99
C HIS A 248 -4.88 16.16 19.16
N PRO A 249 -3.60 16.09 19.61
CA PRO A 249 -3.10 16.94 20.70
C PRO A 249 -3.13 18.44 20.38
N ARG A 250 -3.31 18.82 19.11
CA ARG A 250 -3.42 20.20 18.65
C ARG A 250 -4.88 20.67 18.47
N GLY A 251 -5.87 19.84 18.86
CA GLY A 251 -7.29 20.16 18.82
C GLY A 251 -7.97 19.95 17.47
N PHE A 252 -7.35 19.22 16.54
CA PHE A 252 -7.98 18.83 15.29
C PHE A 252 -8.92 17.62 15.47
N THR A 253 -9.95 17.57 14.64
CA THR A 253 -11.00 16.53 14.71
C THR A 253 -10.62 15.26 13.96
N PRO A 254 -11.31 14.12 14.22
CA PRO A 254 -11.18 12.91 13.40
C PRO A 254 -11.49 13.14 11.91
N THR A 255 -12.44 14.04 11.59
CA THR A 255 -12.73 14.44 10.19
C THR A 255 -11.54 15.17 9.56
N ASP A 256 -10.82 16.02 10.32
CA ASP A 256 -9.57 16.63 9.85
C ASP A 256 -8.51 15.58 9.57
N ALA A 257 -8.40 14.54 10.42
CA ALA A 257 -7.48 13.42 10.22
C ALA A 257 -7.82 12.63 8.95
N GLY A 258 -9.09 12.36 8.72
CA GLY A 258 -9.56 11.70 7.50
C GLY A 258 -9.24 12.52 6.24
N THR A 259 -9.50 13.84 6.30
CA THR A 259 -9.20 14.77 5.21
C THR A 259 -7.69 14.85 4.94
N LEU A 260 -6.87 14.90 5.99
CA LEU A 260 -5.42 14.89 5.89
C LEU A 260 -4.93 13.61 5.19
N GLY A 261 -5.39 12.45 5.65
CA GLY A 261 -5.03 11.17 5.04
C GLY A 261 -5.44 11.07 3.56
N ALA A 262 -6.65 11.52 3.23
CA ALA A 262 -7.14 11.56 1.85
C ALA A 262 -6.31 12.49 0.95
N LEU A 263 -5.96 13.70 1.43
CA LEU A 263 -5.12 14.64 0.67
C LEU A 263 -3.69 14.12 0.48
N MET A 264 -3.14 13.46 1.50
CA MET A 264 -1.85 12.78 1.38
C MET A 264 -1.88 11.68 0.30
N LEU A 265 -2.96 10.90 0.21
CA LEU A 265 -3.14 9.89 -0.83
C LEU A 265 -3.32 10.51 -2.22
N VAL A 266 -4.15 11.55 -2.36
CA VAL A 266 -4.35 12.26 -3.62
C VAL A 266 -3.02 12.86 -4.10
N GLY A 267 -2.28 13.53 -3.22
CA GLY A 267 -0.93 14.00 -3.51
C GLY A 267 -0.04 12.86 -3.98
N GLY A 268 -0.04 11.74 -3.26
CA GLY A 268 0.75 10.54 -3.61
C GLY A 268 0.44 9.98 -4.99
N VAL A 269 -0.84 9.88 -5.35
CA VAL A 269 -1.27 9.43 -6.70
C VAL A 269 -0.74 10.37 -7.78
N LEU A 270 -0.96 11.67 -7.60
CA LEU A 270 -0.50 12.68 -8.57
C LEU A 270 1.03 12.69 -8.68
N GLY A 271 1.73 12.62 -7.55
CA GLY A 271 3.19 12.55 -7.52
C GLY A 271 3.75 11.31 -8.21
N ALA A 272 3.14 10.14 -7.94
CA ALA A 272 3.55 8.86 -8.55
C ALA A 272 3.32 8.79 -10.06
N VAL A 273 2.50 9.66 -10.63
CA VAL A 273 2.29 9.78 -12.08
C VAL A 273 3.18 10.87 -12.68
N ILE A 274 3.14 12.07 -12.08
CA ILE A 274 3.75 13.27 -12.67
C ILE A 274 5.28 13.19 -12.61
N ILE A 275 5.86 12.90 -11.47
CA ILE A 275 7.31 12.94 -11.28
C ILE A 275 8.05 11.86 -12.10
N PRO A 276 7.59 10.58 -12.12
CA PRO A 276 8.19 9.55 -12.97
C PRO A 276 8.16 9.90 -14.46
N MET A 277 7.07 10.51 -14.97
CA MET A 277 7.01 10.95 -16.37
C MET A 277 8.16 11.90 -16.73
N PHE A 278 8.51 12.85 -15.85
CA PHE A 278 9.66 13.73 -16.06
C PHE A 278 10.99 13.00 -15.89
N SER A 279 11.08 12.08 -14.95
CA SER A 279 12.25 11.22 -14.74
C SER A 279 12.54 10.36 -15.98
N ASP A 280 11.52 9.73 -16.56
CA ASP A 280 11.65 8.90 -17.76
C ASP A 280 12.05 9.73 -18.99
N LYS A 281 11.42 10.90 -19.17
CA LYS A 281 11.74 11.82 -20.28
C LYS A 281 13.17 12.34 -20.24
N THR A 282 13.70 12.59 -19.04
CA THR A 282 15.05 13.17 -18.86
C THR A 282 16.11 12.10 -18.59
N ARG A 283 15.71 10.85 -18.31
CA ARG A 283 16.59 9.74 -17.92
C ARG A 283 17.52 10.05 -16.72
N LYS A 284 17.05 10.88 -15.77
CA LYS A 284 17.80 11.32 -14.58
C LYS A 284 17.13 10.82 -13.30
N ARG A 285 17.04 9.50 -13.10
CA ARG A 285 16.33 8.89 -11.97
C ARG A 285 16.83 9.36 -10.61
N GLN A 286 18.16 9.42 -10.45
CA GLN A 286 18.80 9.88 -9.21
C GLN A 286 18.34 11.28 -8.81
N VAL A 287 18.34 12.23 -9.77
CA VAL A 287 17.98 13.63 -9.50
C VAL A 287 16.53 13.75 -9.04
N PHE A 288 15.60 13.04 -9.69
CA PHE A 288 14.19 13.09 -9.33
C PHE A 288 13.90 12.40 -7.99
N MET A 289 14.56 11.28 -7.66
CA MET A 289 14.47 10.67 -6.33
C MET A 289 15.00 11.61 -5.26
N LEU A 290 16.18 12.22 -5.49
CA LEU A 290 16.79 13.15 -4.53
C LEU A 290 15.91 14.38 -4.28
N THR A 291 15.42 15.02 -5.34
CA THR A 291 14.55 16.20 -5.21
C THR A 291 13.23 15.86 -4.53
N SER A 292 12.64 14.71 -4.85
CA SER A 292 11.40 14.26 -4.19
C SER A 292 11.61 14.01 -2.70
N ILE A 293 12.68 13.35 -2.30
CA ILE A 293 12.98 13.13 -0.87
C ILE A 293 13.17 14.47 -0.15
N LEU A 294 13.94 15.38 -0.73
CA LEU A 294 14.20 16.69 -0.11
C LEU A 294 12.93 17.53 -0.01
N LEU A 295 12.06 17.50 -1.02
CA LEU A 295 10.80 18.24 -1.03
C LEU A 295 9.69 17.58 -0.17
N ALA A 296 9.83 16.31 0.21
CA ALA A 296 8.94 15.68 1.18
C ALA A 296 9.20 16.16 2.63
N ILE A 297 10.42 16.64 2.94
CA ILE A 297 10.81 17.08 4.28
C ILE A 297 9.99 18.29 4.76
N PRO A 298 9.81 19.40 4.00
CA PRO A 298 8.96 20.50 4.41
C PRO A 298 7.53 20.08 4.72
N GLY A 299 6.93 19.20 3.90
CA GLY A 299 5.62 18.63 4.17
C GLY A 299 5.56 17.89 5.51
N LEU A 300 6.57 17.07 5.81
CA LEU A 300 6.67 16.36 7.09
C LEU A 300 6.85 17.34 8.27
N ILE A 301 7.68 18.38 8.13
CA ILE A 301 7.85 19.43 9.14
C ILE A 301 6.55 20.19 9.35
N GLY A 302 5.81 20.48 8.28
CA GLY A 302 4.49 21.10 8.37
C GLY A 302 3.50 20.24 9.17
N LEU A 303 3.51 18.92 9.01
CA LEU A 303 2.69 18.02 9.83
C LEU A 303 3.02 18.13 11.33
N ILE A 304 4.26 18.44 11.69
CA ILE A 304 4.69 18.60 13.09
C ILE A 304 4.16 19.93 13.68
N TYR A 305 4.31 21.02 12.95
CA TYR A 305 4.17 22.37 13.51
C TYR A 305 2.94 23.15 13.03
N ALA A 306 2.20 22.65 12.03
CA ALA A 306 1.00 23.34 11.55
C ALA A 306 -0.05 23.51 12.65
N ARG A 307 -0.51 24.73 12.82
CA ARG A 307 -1.59 25.10 13.77
C ARG A 307 -2.89 25.47 13.05
N SER A 308 -2.86 25.66 11.74
CA SER A 308 -4.04 25.88 10.91
C SER A 308 -4.32 24.68 10.03
N ALA A 309 -5.60 24.37 9.83
CA ALA A 309 -6.04 23.26 8.98
C ALA A 309 -5.48 23.40 7.54
N TRP A 310 -5.48 24.63 7.00
CA TRP A 310 -4.93 24.90 5.67
C TRP A 310 -3.47 24.44 5.53
N LEU A 311 -2.60 24.88 6.45
CA LEU A 311 -1.18 24.52 6.40
C LEU A 311 -0.99 23.02 6.61
N LEU A 312 -1.78 22.41 7.50
CA LEU A 312 -1.77 20.97 7.75
C LEU A 312 -2.10 20.18 6.48
N PHE A 313 -3.15 20.57 5.77
CA PHE A 313 -3.62 19.91 4.56
C PHE A 313 -2.66 20.05 3.38
N VAL A 314 -2.09 21.27 3.21
CA VAL A 314 -1.05 21.49 2.19
C VAL A 314 0.18 20.66 2.48
N SER A 315 0.61 20.57 3.74
CA SER A 315 1.77 19.78 4.16
C SER A 315 1.55 18.28 3.92
N ALA A 316 0.33 17.79 4.19
CA ALA A 316 -0.02 16.40 3.93
C ALA A 316 -0.01 16.06 2.44
N PHE A 317 -0.60 16.94 1.62
CA PHE A 317 -0.58 16.79 0.17
C PHE A 317 0.86 16.80 -0.38
N GLU A 318 1.68 17.77 0.04
CA GLU A 318 3.08 17.94 -0.36
C GLU A 318 3.89 16.69 0.01
N MET A 319 3.78 16.25 1.27
CA MET A 319 4.48 15.05 1.73
C MET A 319 4.07 13.82 0.90
N GLY A 320 2.77 13.62 0.69
CA GLY A 320 2.27 12.52 -0.13
C GLY A 320 2.78 12.58 -1.56
N PHE A 321 2.68 13.76 -2.20
CA PHE A 321 3.07 13.99 -3.58
C PHE A 321 4.54 13.62 -3.83
N PHE A 322 5.43 14.09 -2.99
CA PHE A 322 6.85 13.87 -3.18
C PHE A 322 7.32 12.51 -2.65
N LEU A 323 6.88 12.09 -1.46
CA LEU A 323 7.34 10.84 -0.86
C LEU A 323 6.91 9.60 -1.67
N VAL A 324 5.66 9.57 -2.12
CA VAL A 324 5.14 8.41 -2.89
C VAL A 324 5.74 8.35 -4.29
N SER A 325 6.10 9.49 -4.90
CA SER A 325 6.72 9.55 -6.23
C SER A 325 8.08 8.83 -6.32
N VAL A 326 8.79 8.71 -5.20
CA VAL A 326 10.09 8.02 -5.13
C VAL A 326 9.94 6.53 -5.45
N ASN A 327 8.80 5.92 -5.11
CA ASN A 327 8.62 4.46 -5.23
C ASN A 327 8.65 3.98 -6.71
N PRO A 328 7.83 4.50 -7.64
CA PRO A 328 7.86 4.02 -9.03
C PRO A 328 9.21 4.33 -9.71
N ILE A 329 9.84 5.48 -9.43
CA ILE A 329 11.16 5.82 -9.98
C ILE A 329 12.21 4.83 -9.49
N GLY A 330 12.18 4.51 -8.20
CA GLY A 330 13.16 3.63 -7.59
C GLY A 330 12.94 2.16 -7.91
N MET A 331 11.69 1.70 -8.11
CA MET A 331 11.41 0.34 -8.59
C MET A 331 11.99 0.15 -10.00
N GLN A 332 11.84 1.13 -10.87
CA GLN A 332 12.43 1.10 -12.19
C GLN A 332 13.98 1.18 -12.12
N TYR A 333 14.52 2.05 -11.27
CA TYR A 333 15.97 2.11 -11.01
C TYR A 333 16.51 0.76 -10.51
N ALA A 334 15.80 0.14 -9.57
CA ALA A 334 16.18 -1.16 -9.03
C ALA A 334 16.24 -2.25 -10.11
N SER A 335 15.27 -2.31 -11.00
CA SER A 335 15.25 -3.28 -12.10
C SER A 335 16.41 -3.06 -13.09
N GLU A 336 16.80 -1.81 -13.32
CA GLU A 336 17.90 -1.45 -14.21
C GLU A 336 19.29 -1.81 -13.63
N VAL A 337 19.51 -1.56 -12.33
CA VAL A 337 20.82 -1.81 -11.69
C VAL A 337 21.05 -3.28 -11.29
N THR A 338 19.99 -4.07 -11.17
CA THR A 338 20.09 -5.48 -10.79
C THR A 338 20.16 -6.44 -11.96
N GLN A 339 20.22 -5.96 -13.20
CA GLN A 339 20.37 -6.85 -14.35
C GLN A 339 21.61 -7.77 -14.17
N PRO A 340 21.51 -9.08 -14.44
CA PRO A 340 20.46 -9.81 -15.15
C PRO A 340 19.35 -10.39 -14.23
N THR A 341 19.19 -9.91 -12.99
CA THR A 341 18.11 -10.36 -12.09
C THR A 341 16.74 -10.00 -12.69
N PRO A 342 15.76 -10.93 -12.69
CA PRO A 342 14.41 -10.63 -13.13
C PRO A 342 13.78 -9.49 -12.34
N GLU A 343 13.07 -8.59 -13.02
CA GLU A 343 12.42 -7.44 -12.41
C GLU A 343 11.45 -7.82 -11.29
N GLY A 344 10.71 -8.93 -11.47
CA GLY A 344 9.80 -9.44 -10.44
C GLY A 344 10.52 -9.83 -9.14
N THR A 345 11.76 -10.32 -9.22
CA THR A 345 12.56 -10.69 -8.03
C THR A 345 13.02 -9.45 -7.27
N SER A 346 13.57 -8.43 -7.97
CA SER A 346 14.01 -7.19 -7.34
C SER A 346 12.85 -6.40 -6.74
N ASN A 347 11.73 -6.28 -7.46
CA ASN A 347 10.53 -5.59 -6.99
C ASN A 347 9.85 -6.36 -5.84
N GLY A 348 9.83 -7.68 -5.89
CA GLY A 348 9.33 -8.54 -4.80
C GLY A 348 10.11 -8.35 -3.49
N LEU A 349 11.44 -8.22 -3.58
CA LEU A 349 12.29 -7.89 -2.42
C LEU A 349 11.94 -6.53 -1.84
N ILE A 350 11.80 -5.50 -2.68
CA ILE A 350 11.44 -4.15 -2.25
C ILE A 350 10.09 -4.19 -1.51
N GLN A 351 9.11 -4.90 -2.04
CA GLN A 351 7.81 -5.03 -1.40
C GLN A 351 7.88 -5.75 -0.06
N LEU A 352 8.67 -6.83 0.05
CA LEU A 352 8.84 -7.56 1.29
C LEU A 352 9.49 -6.68 2.38
N PHE A 353 10.56 -5.96 2.03
CA PHE A 353 11.18 -4.99 2.95
C PHE A 353 10.25 -3.82 3.26
N GLY A 354 9.42 -3.42 2.29
CA GLY A 354 8.36 -2.42 2.49
C GLY A 354 7.37 -2.84 3.59
N GLN A 355 6.94 -4.09 3.63
CA GLN A 355 6.06 -4.58 4.69
C GLN A 355 6.78 -4.69 6.05
N ALA A 356 8.08 -5.02 6.05
CA ALA A 356 8.88 -5.00 7.27
C ALA A 356 9.00 -3.59 7.90
N SER A 357 8.66 -2.54 7.15
CA SER A 357 8.59 -1.16 7.64
C SER A 357 7.53 -0.93 8.74
N VAL A 358 6.68 -1.92 9.06
CA VAL A 358 5.81 -1.92 10.25
C VAL A 358 6.56 -1.56 11.54
N VAL A 359 7.84 -1.84 11.59
CA VAL A 359 8.74 -1.44 12.68
C VAL A 359 8.72 0.08 12.92
N PHE A 360 8.57 0.90 11.85
CA PHE A 360 8.44 2.36 12.00
C PHE A 360 7.14 2.75 12.70
N VAL A 361 6.04 2.08 12.39
CA VAL A 361 4.74 2.34 13.02
C VAL A 361 4.85 2.11 14.53
N TYR A 362 5.52 1.02 14.92
CA TYR A 362 5.76 0.70 16.32
C TYR A 362 6.72 1.70 17.00
N ILE A 363 7.84 2.05 16.34
CA ILE A 363 8.81 3.03 16.86
C ILE A 363 8.15 4.39 17.06
N MET A 364 7.30 4.83 16.14
CA MET A 364 6.59 6.10 16.27
C MET A 364 5.75 6.16 17.54
N GLU A 365 5.00 5.11 17.86
CA GLU A 365 4.23 5.01 19.10
C GLU A 365 5.14 4.92 20.34
N ALA A 366 6.22 4.14 20.27
CA ALA A 366 7.16 4.00 21.40
C ALA A 366 7.88 5.32 21.74
N MET A 367 8.00 6.24 20.78
CA MET A 367 8.58 7.58 20.97
C MET A 367 7.53 8.65 21.34
N LYS A 368 6.26 8.28 21.45
CA LYS A 368 5.18 9.19 21.86
C LYS A 368 5.47 9.74 23.25
N THR A 369 5.38 11.04 23.40
CA THR A 369 5.61 11.72 24.67
C THR A 369 4.40 11.62 25.59
N ALA A 370 4.57 11.93 26.89
CA ALA A 370 3.50 11.84 27.89
C ALA A 370 2.30 12.76 27.58
N ASP A 371 2.51 13.84 26.83
CA ASP A 371 1.48 14.75 26.31
C ASP A 371 0.81 14.25 25.01
N GLY A 372 1.11 13.02 24.58
CA GLY A 372 0.54 12.42 23.39
C GLY A 372 1.18 12.85 22.06
N SER A 373 2.27 13.65 22.08
CA SER A 373 2.88 14.18 20.87
C SER A 373 3.77 13.18 20.16
N PHE A 374 3.69 13.15 18.81
CA PHE A 374 4.55 12.39 17.91
C PHE A 374 5.72 13.22 17.35
N THR A 375 5.99 14.39 17.90
CA THR A 375 7.01 15.33 17.40
C THR A 375 8.38 14.67 17.22
N TRP A 376 8.86 13.92 18.22
CA TRP A 376 10.18 13.31 18.15
C TRP A 376 10.28 12.21 17.11
N SER A 377 9.26 11.40 16.94
CA SER A 377 9.23 10.36 15.91
C SER A 377 9.18 10.94 14.50
N LEU A 378 8.43 12.03 14.29
CA LEU A 378 8.39 12.73 13.01
C LEU A 378 9.69 13.48 12.71
N LEU A 379 10.38 14.05 13.71
CA LEU A 379 11.71 14.63 13.55
C LEU A 379 12.76 13.55 13.22
N LEU A 380 12.67 12.36 13.84
CA LEU A 380 13.49 11.21 13.46
C LEU A 380 13.22 10.80 12.00
N ALA A 381 11.95 10.78 11.59
CA ALA A 381 11.58 10.50 10.21
C ALA A 381 12.19 11.53 9.23
N ALA A 382 12.15 12.83 9.57
CA ALA A 382 12.79 13.87 8.77
C ALA A 382 14.31 13.68 8.69
N ALA A 383 14.98 13.36 9.81
CA ALA A 383 16.41 13.05 9.83
C ALA A 383 16.75 11.82 8.96
N LEU A 384 15.92 10.78 8.99
CA LEU A 384 16.09 9.60 8.14
C LEU A 384 15.89 9.92 6.65
N LEU A 385 14.98 10.85 6.29
CA LEU A 385 14.86 11.33 4.91
C LEU A 385 16.14 12.06 4.46
N VAL A 386 16.79 12.83 5.33
CA VAL A 386 18.11 13.43 5.02
C VAL A 386 19.16 12.34 4.77
N VAL A 387 19.19 11.29 5.60
CA VAL A 387 20.10 10.14 5.37
C VAL A 387 19.77 9.47 4.02
N CYS A 388 18.48 9.26 3.70
CA CYS A 388 18.07 8.73 2.41
C CYS A 388 18.51 9.62 1.25
N ALA A 389 18.41 10.95 1.37
CA ALA A 389 18.90 11.89 0.36
C ALA A 389 20.41 11.74 0.15
N LEU A 390 21.19 11.63 1.23
CA LEU A 390 22.64 11.38 1.16
C LEU A 390 22.99 10.04 0.50
N LEU A 391 22.23 8.97 0.76
CA LEU A 391 22.42 7.69 0.10
C LEU A 391 22.09 7.77 -1.40
N VAL A 392 21.02 8.48 -1.77
CA VAL A 392 20.66 8.68 -3.17
C VAL A 392 21.74 9.45 -3.93
N THR A 393 22.47 10.39 -3.30
CA THR A 393 23.59 11.06 -3.99
C THR A 393 24.74 10.10 -4.36
N GLN A 394 24.85 8.95 -3.68
CA GLN A 394 25.84 7.92 -3.99
C GLN A 394 25.37 6.92 -5.09
N MET A 395 24.09 6.96 -5.43
CA MET A 395 23.52 6.13 -6.49
C MET A 395 23.84 6.78 -7.86
N LYS A 396 24.36 5.99 -8.79
CA LYS A 396 24.65 6.49 -10.15
C LYS A 396 23.50 6.14 -11.08
N ASP A 397 23.16 7.04 -11.99
CA ASP A 397 22.18 6.73 -13.04
C ASP A 397 22.74 5.63 -13.95
N PRO A 398 22.07 4.47 -14.08
CA PRO A 398 22.57 3.33 -14.86
C PRO A 398 22.73 3.65 -16.35
N LEU A 399 22.00 4.63 -16.86
CA LEU A 399 21.99 5.04 -18.25
C LEU A 399 23.15 6.00 -18.64
N LYS A 400 24.05 6.33 -17.71
CA LYS A 400 25.26 7.15 -18.01
C LYS A 400 26.51 6.32 -18.29
N SER A 401 26.46 4.99 -18.15
CA SER A 401 27.62 4.13 -18.32
C SER A 401 27.85 3.65 -19.76
N ASP A 402 26.91 3.90 -20.69
CA ASP A 402 26.94 3.37 -22.05
C ASP A 402 26.91 4.46 -23.16
N CYS A 403 27.44 5.66 -22.90
CA CYS A 403 27.69 6.68 -23.92
C CYS A 403 29.16 7.05 -24.00
#